data_c2de02e529b2e5ec9ed4e18a4dbf88f0
#
_entry.id   c2de02e529b2e5ec9ed4e18a4dbf88f0
#
_cell.length_a   1.000
_cell.length_b   1.000
_cell.length_c   1.000
_cell.angle_alpha   90.00
_cell.angle_beta   90.00
_cell.angle_gamma   90.00
#
_symmetry.space_group_name_H-M   'P 1'
#
loop_
_entity.id
_entity.type
_entity.pdbx_description
1 polymer ?
#
loop_
_entity_poly.entity_id
_entity_poly.type
_entity_poly.pdbx_seq_one_letter_code
_entity_poly.pdbx_strand_id
1 'polypeptide(L)'
;MKKASYEGQHPFSLPTKPLLIVLSGPSGAGKDALLTKMKESGYPLEYITTVTTRVQRAEEKDNVDYHFIPTGKFQEMLKNNELLEWANVYGNWYGVPKEPIKQALERGRDTIVKVDTQGAATIKKIMPEAVFIFLMPPSREELATRLKQRHTESPSDLALRIKTVEEEIKQLPLFDYIVVNKQDKIDLAVSDITAIIAAEKCRVNPRRITL
;
A
#
# COMPACT_ATOMS: atom_id res chain seq x y z
N MET A 1 37.25 -32.02 -4.87
CA MET A 1 35.81 -32.35 -5.02
C MET A 1 35.10 -31.10 -5.54
N LYS A 2 34.71 -31.07 -6.82
CA LYS A 2 33.99 -29.94 -7.42
C LYS A 2 32.51 -30.04 -6.99
N LYS A 3 31.97 -28.99 -6.35
CA LYS A 3 30.53 -28.89 -6.10
C LYS A 3 29.83 -28.75 -7.44
N ALA A 4 29.01 -29.73 -7.80
CA ALA A 4 28.12 -29.62 -8.94
C ALA A 4 27.05 -28.56 -8.62
N SER A 5 27.04 -27.47 -9.38
CA SER A 5 25.95 -26.51 -9.40
C SER A 5 24.75 -27.17 -10.11
N TYR A 6 23.73 -27.50 -9.36
CA TYR A 6 22.43 -27.90 -9.93
C TYR A 6 21.73 -26.63 -10.45
N GLU A 7 22.12 -26.15 -11.63
CA GLU A 7 21.27 -25.31 -12.47
C GLU A 7 20.35 -26.23 -13.30
N GLY A 8 19.43 -26.88 -12.63
CA GLY A 8 18.35 -27.61 -13.27
C GLY A 8 17.16 -26.68 -13.46
N GLN A 9 16.93 -26.21 -14.70
CA GLN A 9 15.61 -25.68 -15.07
C GLN A 9 14.58 -26.78 -14.73
N HIS A 10 13.79 -26.54 -13.67
CA HIS A 10 12.66 -27.39 -13.36
C HIS A 10 11.71 -27.35 -14.57
N PRO A 11 11.39 -28.47 -15.21
CA PRO A 11 10.50 -28.51 -16.38
C PRO A 11 9.07 -28.04 -16.09
N PHE A 12 8.78 -27.67 -14.84
CA PHE A 12 7.49 -27.21 -14.33
C PHE A 12 7.57 -25.83 -13.65
N SER A 13 8.60 -25.02 -13.91
CA SER A 13 8.61 -23.63 -13.43
C SER A 13 7.52 -22.85 -14.16
N LEU A 14 6.35 -22.78 -13.57
CA LEU A 14 5.31 -21.85 -14.02
C LEU A 14 5.87 -20.42 -13.85
N PRO A 15 5.88 -19.60 -14.93
CA PRO A 15 6.33 -18.21 -14.81
C PRO A 15 5.40 -17.50 -13.84
N THR A 16 5.92 -17.14 -12.67
CA THR A 16 5.18 -16.33 -11.69
C THR A 16 4.98 -14.93 -12.27
N LYS A 17 3.72 -14.53 -12.46
CA LYS A 17 3.40 -13.18 -12.93
C LYS A 17 3.59 -12.17 -11.80
N PRO A 18 4.04 -10.93 -12.11
CA PRO A 18 4.15 -9.89 -11.10
C PRO A 18 2.76 -9.52 -10.56
N LEU A 19 2.72 -9.19 -9.28
CA LEU A 19 1.52 -8.77 -8.56
C LEU A 19 1.52 -7.26 -8.35
N LEU A 20 0.34 -6.65 -8.37
CA LEU A 20 0.10 -5.34 -7.79
C LEU A 20 -0.63 -5.54 -6.46
N ILE A 21 0.02 -5.14 -5.38
CA ILE A 21 -0.54 -5.19 -4.02
C ILE A 21 -1.03 -3.79 -3.66
N VAL A 22 -2.29 -3.68 -3.28
CA VAL A 22 -2.93 -2.45 -2.80
C VAL A 22 -3.09 -2.55 -1.29
N LEU A 23 -2.22 -1.87 -0.56
CA LEU A 23 -2.26 -1.79 0.89
C LEU A 23 -3.11 -0.60 1.31
N SER A 24 -4.20 -0.86 2.01
CA SER A 24 -5.07 0.18 2.55
C SER A 24 -5.42 -0.11 4.01
N GLY A 25 -6.27 0.72 4.59
CA GLY A 25 -6.70 0.62 5.97
C GLY A 25 -6.85 2.00 6.61
N PRO A 26 -7.43 2.08 7.80
CA PRO A 26 -7.76 3.35 8.43
C PRO A 26 -6.53 4.21 8.74
N SER A 27 -6.80 5.51 8.91
CA SER A 27 -5.78 6.42 9.45
C SER A 27 -5.30 5.90 10.81
N GLY A 28 -3.99 5.86 11.04
CA GLY A 28 -3.43 5.30 12.28
C GLY A 28 -3.22 3.77 12.30
N ALA A 29 -3.60 3.03 11.26
CA ALA A 29 -3.35 1.58 11.16
C ALA A 29 -1.86 1.20 11.13
N GLY A 30 -0.96 2.15 10.79
CA GLY A 30 0.48 1.91 10.75
C GLY A 30 1.01 1.49 9.38
N LYS A 31 0.34 1.86 8.29
CA LYS A 31 0.75 1.53 6.91
C LYS A 31 2.18 1.98 6.58
N ASP A 32 2.57 3.19 7.01
CA ASP A 32 3.93 3.71 6.74
C ASP A 32 4.99 2.91 7.49
N ALA A 33 4.79 2.70 8.79
CA ALA A 33 5.71 1.91 9.61
C ALA A 33 5.88 0.47 9.07
N LEU A 34 4.77 -0.14 8.61
CA LEU A 34 4.80 -1.47 8.01
C LEU A 34 5.64 -1.50 6.72
N LEU A 35 5.43 -0.55 5.80
CA LEU A 35 6.19 -0.49 4.56
C LEU A 35 7.67 -0.18 4.80
N THR A 36 7.98 0.68 5.76
CA THR A 36 9.35 0.94 6.20
C THR A 36 10.01 -0.33 6.71
N LYS A 37 9.33 -1.09 7.58
CA LYS A 37 9.83 -2.35 8.12
C LYS A 37 10.05 -3.41 7.02
N MET A 38 9.16 -3.51 6.05
CA MET A 38 9.32 -4.40 4.90
C MET A 38 10.53 -4.02 4.04
N LYS A 39 10.74 -2.71 3.79
CA LYS A 39 11.92 -2.20 3.08
C LYS A 39 13.21 -2.54 3.83
N GLU A 40 13.27 -2.29 5.13
CA GLU A 40 14.42 -2.58 5.99
C GLU A 40 14.76 -4.07 6.05
N SER A 41 13.75 -4.95 5.98
CA SER A 41 13.96 -6.39 5.91
C SER A 41 14.44 -6.88 4.55
N GLY A 42 14.58 -5.99 3.57
CA GLY A 42 15.04 -6.33 2.22
C GLY A 42 14.04 -7.14 1.40
N TYR A 43 12.75 -7.10 1.74
CA TYR A 43 11.74 -7.84 0.98
C TYR A 43 11.65 -7.31 -0.47
N PRO A 44 11.73 -8.17 -1.50
CA PRO A 44 11.95 -7.77 -2.88
C PRO A 44 10.66 -7.27 -3.57
N LEU A 45 10.14 -6.12 -3.09
CA LEU A 45 9.03 -5.40 -3.71
C LEU A 45 9.47 -4.09 -4.33
N GLU A 46 8.78 -3.65 -5.36
CA GLU A 46 8.81 -2.27 -5.80
C GLU A 46 7.79 -1.46 -5.01
N TYR A 47 8.29 -0.54 -4.19
CA TYR A 47 7.46 0.31 -3.31
C TYR A 47 7.14 1.62 -4.03
N ILE A 48 5.91 1.79 -4.49
CA ILE A 48 5.51 2.97 -5.24
C ILE A 48 5.29 4.16 -4.29
N THR A 49 6.03 5.22 -4.52
CA THR A 49 5.88 6.47 -3.78
C THR A 49 4.70 7.27 -4.34
N THR A 50 3.73 7.57 -3.49
CA THR A 50 2.54 8.37 -3.81
C THR A 50 2.91 9.84 -3.92
N VAL A 51 2.34 10.58 -4.87
CA VAL A 51 2.47 12.04 -4.96
C VAL A 51 1.45 12.72 -4.04
N THR A 52 1.82 13.85 -3.44
CA THR A 52 0.90 14.65 -2.60
C THR A 52 1.17 16.14 -2.68
N THR A 53 0.12 16.95 -2.52
CA THR A 53 0.22 18.42 -2.39
C THR A 53 0.31 18.88 -0.94
N ARG A 54 0.24 17.96 0.02
CA ARG A 54 0.39 18.26 1.44
C ARG A 54 1.82 18.72 1.74
N VAL A 55 1.92 19.67 2.66
CA VAL A 55 3.23 20.08 3.18
C VAL A 55 3.93 18.91 3.86
N GLN A 56 5.21 18.73 3.56
CA GLN A 56 6.08 17.73 4.15
C GLN A 56 6.19 17.92 5.67
N ARG A 57 6.08 16.87 6.46
CA ARG A 57 6.33 16.90 7.91
C ARG A 57 7.83 16.78 8.19
N ALA A 58 8.24 17.17 9.40
CA ALA A 58 9.66 17.22 9.78
C ALA A 58 10.37 15.86 9.70
N GLU A 59 9.64 14.78 10.02
CA GLU A 59 10.18 13.42 10.02
C GLU A 59 10.14 12.73 8.64
N GLU A 60 9.39 13.31 7.69
CA GLU A 60 9.20 12.72 6.35
C GLU A 60 10.34 13.11 5.40
N LYS A 61 10.62 12.23 4.46
CA LYS A 61 11.62 12.45 3.41
C LYS A 61 10.96 12.45 2.05
N ASP A 62 11.22 13.50 1.27
CA ASP A 62 10.78 13.58 -0.12
C ASP A 62 11.36 12.42 -0.95
N ASN A 63 10.58 11.92 -1.89
CA ASN A 63 10.90 10.75 -2.73
C ASN A 63 11.05 9.41 -1.98
N VAL A 64 10.79 9.38 -0.66
CA VAL A 64 10.82 8.17 0.17
C VAL A 64 9.43 7.86 0.73
N ASP A 65 8.84 8.82 1.45
CA ASP A 65 7.52 8.69 2.06
C ASP A 65 6.42 9.13 1.10
N TYR A 66 6.65 10.24 0.41
CA TYR A 66 5.82 10.83 -0.65
C TYR A 66 6.71 11.61 -1.64
N HIS A 67 6.16 11.87 -2.84
CA HIS A 67 6.64 12.94 -3.68
C HIS A 67 5.82 14.19 -3.38
N PHE A 68 6.43 15.14 -2.67
CA PHE A 68 5.77 16.38 -2.31
C PHE A 68 5.84 17.37 -3.47
N ILE A 69 4.70 17.65 -4.10
CA ILE A 69 4.63 18.48 -5.31
C ILE A 69 3.64 19.65 -5.14
N PRO A 70 3.87 20.78 -5.83
CA PRO A 70 2.90 21.88 -5.86
C PRO A 70 1.57 21.44 -6.50
N THR A 71 0.47 22.10 -6.07
CA THR A 71 -0.88 21.82 -6.60
C THR A 71 -0.95 21.95 -8.14
N GLY A 72 -0.25 22.95 -8.72
CA GLY A 72 -0.22 23.11 -10.18
C GLY A 72 0.38 21.89 -10.89
N LYS A 73 1.46 21.31 -10.35
CA LYS A 73 2.06 20.09 -10.90
C LYS A 73 1.13 18.89 -10.78
N PHE A 74 0.42 18.76 -9.65
CA PHE A 74 -0.57 17.71 -9.48
C PHE A 74 -1.71 17.82 -10.51
N GLN A 75 -2.19 19.05 -10.78
CA GLN A 75 -3.21 19.30 -11.80
C GLN A 75 -2.74 18.95 -13.22
N GLU A 76 -1.45 19.22 -13.54
CA GLU A 76 -0.85 18.76 -14.81
C GLU A 76 -0.88 17.24 -14.92
N MET A 77 -0.48 16.50 -13.87
CA MET A 77 -0.52 15.05 -13.85
C MET A 77 -1.93 14.50 -14.05
N LEU A 78 -2.94 15.14 -13.44
CA LEU A 78 -4.35 14.80 -13.66
C LEU A 78 -4.76 14.99 -15.13
N LYS A 79 -4.44 16.17 -15.70
CA LYS A 79 -4.76 16.50 -17.09
C LYS A 79 -4.11 15.55 -18.09
N ASN A 80 -2.88 15.10 -17.79
CA ASN A 80 -2.13 14.17 -18.64
C ASN A 80 -2.48 12.71 -18.37
N ASN A 81 -3.44 12.39 -17.48
CA ASN A 81 -3.83 11.03 -17.11
C ASN A 81 -2.66 10.18 -16.58
N GLU A 82 -1.72 10.80 -15.85
CA GLU A 82 -0.52 10.15 -15.31
C GLU A 82 -0.78 9.39 -14.00
N LEU A 83 -1.95 9.61 -13.34
CA LEU A 83 -2.29 8.98 -12.08
C LEU A 83 -3.23 7.79 -12.29
N LEU A 84 -2.95 6.67 -11.63
CA LEU A 84 -3.80 5.47 -11.58
C LEU A 84 -5.07 5.76 -10.80
N GLU A 85 -4.92 6.41 -9.64
CA GLU A 85 -5.98 6.92 -8.80
C GLU A 85 -5.54 8.22 -8.13
N TRP A 86 -6.49 8.99 -7.64
CA TRP A 86 -6.25 10.17 -6.85
C TRP A 86 -7.44 10.48 -5.94
N ALA A 87 -7.17 11.09 -4.79
CA ALA A 87 -8.17 11.49 -3.82
C ALA A 87 -7.83 12.84 -3.18
N ASN A 88 -8.84 13.57 -2.77
CA ASN A 88 -8.67 14.72 -1.88
C ASN A 88 -8.97 14.29 -0.44
N VAL A 89 -7.97 14.35 0.40
CA VAL A 89 -8.07 13.97 1.81
C VAL A 89 -7.75 15.17 2.68
N TYR A 90 -8.74 15.69 3.38
CA TYR A 90 -8.60 16.89 4.23
C TYR A 90 -7.98 18.09 3.49
N GLY A 91 -8.42 18.35 2.26
CA GLY A 91 -7.97 19.50 1.46
C GLY A 91 -6.63 19.30 0.75
N ASN A 92 -5.97 18.17 0.90
CA ASN A 92 -4.74 17.82 0.21
C ASN A 92 -4.98 16.73 -0.84
N TRP A 93 -4.35 16.85 -1.98
CA TRP A 93 -4.40 15.86 -3.05
C TRP A 93 -3.35 14.77 -2.82
N TYR A 94 -3.75 13.54 -3.10
CA TYR A 94 -2.89 12.36 -3.12
C TYR A 94 -3.13 11.61 -4.41
N GLY A 95 -2.10 11.04 -5.01
CA GLY A 95 -2.25 10.28 -6.25
C GLY A 95 -1.17 9.21 -6.41
N VAL A 96 -1.53 8.13 -7.05
CA VAL A 96 -0.63 7.02 -7.37
C VAL A 96 -0.17 7.15 -8.83
N PRO A 97 1.13 7.39 -9.10
CA PRO A 97 1.62 7.51 -10.48
C PRO A 97 1.58 6.16 -11.20
N LYS A 98 1.10 6.17 -12.46
CA LYS A 98 0.97 4.95 -13.29
C LYS A 98 2.33 4.42 -13.76
N GLU A 99 3.18 5.30 -14.23
CA GLU A 99 4.41 4.92 -14.93
C GLU A 99 5.37 4.05 -14.08
N PRO A 100 5.64 4.36 -12.78
CA PRO A 100 6.47 3.50 -11.95
C PRO A 100 5.88 2.09 -11.77
N ILE A 101 4.55 1.97 -11.65
CA ILE A 101 3.87 0.66 -11.54
C ILE A 101 4.08 -0.13 -12.82
N LYS A 102 3.81 0.49 -13.98
CA LYS A 102 3.97 -0.13 -15.29
C LYS A 102 5.38 -0.66 -15.49
N GLN A 103 6.39 0.17 -15.25
CA GLN A 103 7.80 -0.20 -15.37
C GLN A 103 8.19 -1.36 -14.43
N ALA A 104 7.69 -1.37 -13.19
CA ALA A 104 7.96 -2.45 -12.25
C ALA A 104 7.35 -3.77 -12.72
N LEU A 105 6.08 -3.76 -13.15
CA LEU A 105 5.39 -4.95 -13.65
C LEU A 105 6.05 -5.49 -14.94
N GLU A 106 6.48 -4.62 -15.86
CA GLU A 106 7.19 -5.01 -17.08
C GLU A 106 8.55 -5.67 -16.78
N ARG A 107 9.22 -5.26 -15.69
CA ARG A 107 10.44 -5.90 -15.17
C ARG A 107 10.17 -7.21 -14.39
N GLY A 108 8.91 -7.65 -14.29
CA GLY A 108 8.53 -8.84 -13.53
C GLY A 108 8.57 -8.67 -12.01
N ARG A 109 8.57 -7.41 -11.50
CA ARG A 109 8.63 -7.12 -10.07
C ARG A 109 7.25 -6.99 -9.46
N ASP A 110 7.05 -7.64 -8.32
CA ASP A 110 5.88 -7.42 -7.49
C ASP A 110 5.92 -6.01 -6.93
N THR A 111 4.79 -5.34 -6.97
CA THR A 111 4.66 -3.91 -6.71
C THR A 111 3.66 -3.68 -5.59
N ILE A 112 3.97 -2.79 -4.66
CA ILE A 112 3.03 -2.39 -3.60
C ILE A 112 2.76 -0.89 -3.64
N VAL A 113 1.47 -0.55 -3.58
CA VAL A 113 0.98 0.84 -3.46
C VAL A 113 0.25 1.02 -2.15
N LYS A 114 0.44 2.18 -1.52
CA LYS A 114 -0.26 2.57 -0.30
C LYS A 114 -1.30 3.64 -0.63
N VAL A 115 -2.57 3.37 -0.33
CA VAL A 115 -3.69 4.28 -0.57
C VAL A 115 -4.64 4.32 0.63
N ASP A 116 -5.55 5.27 0.67
CA ASP A 116 -6.70 5.23 1.56
C ASP A 116 -7.79 4.29 1.02
N THR A 117 -8.89 4.17 1.74
CA THR A 117 -9.98 3.25 1.34
C THR A 117 -10.72 3.71 0.09
N GLN A 118 -10.79 5.03 -0.16
CA GLN A 118 -11.41 5.58 -1.38
C GLN A 118 -10.54 5.27 -2.60
N GLY A 119 -9.22 5.47 -2.48
CA GLY A 119 -8.25 5.11 -3.50
C GLY A 119 -8.27 3.61 -3.79
N ALA A 120 -8.35 2.76 -2.75
CA ALA A 120 -8.48 1.32 -2.92
C ALA A 120 -9.75 0.95 -3.70
N ALA A 121 -10.90 1.56 -3.38
CA ALA A 121 -12.15 1.34 -4.09
C ALA A 121 -12.07 1.79 -5.57
N THR A 122 -11.35 2.86 -5.85
CA THR A 122 -11.11 3.34 -7.22
C THR A 122 -10.24 2.35 -7.98
N ILE A 123 -9.11 1.91 -7.38
CA ILE A 123 -8.22 0.91 -8.01
C ILE A 123 -8.96 -0.41 -8.23
N LYS A 124 -9.81 -0.86 -7.28
CA LYS A 124 -10.58 -2.11 -7.44
C LYS A 124 -11.48 -2.11 -8.67
N LYS A 125 -12.06 -0.97 -9.04
CA LYS A 125 -12.88 -0.83 -10.25
C LYS A 125 -12.05 -0.91 -11.53
N ILE A 126 -10.82 -0.37 -11.52
CA ILE A 126 -9.95 -0.28 -12.68
C ILE A 126 -9.13 -1.56 -12.84
N MET A 127 -8.66 -2.12 -11.73
CA MET A 127 -7.75 -3.27 -11.67
C MET A 127 -8.24 -4.30 -10.63
N PRO A 128 -9.37 -4.98 -10.88
CA PRO A 128 -9.96 -5.93 -9.93
C PRO A 128 -9.04 -7.12 -9.61
N GLU A 129 -8.10 -7.43 -10.49
CA GLU A 129 -7.10 -8.49 -10.32
C GLU A 129 -5.92 -8.10 -9.41
N ALA A 130 -5.80 -6.85 -8.96
CA ALA A 130 -4.83 -6.50 -7.93
C ALA A 130 -5.16 -7.21 -6.60
N VAL A 131 -4.15 -7.38 -5.74
CA VAL A 131 -4.30 -8.00 -4.41
C VAL A 131 -4.59 -6.90 -3.41
N PHE A 132 -5.77 -6.90 -2.81
CA PHE A 132 -6.21 -5.86 -1.87
C PHE A 132 -6.05 -6.33 -0.43
N ILE A 133 -5.19 -5.65 0.33
CA ILE A 133 -4.90 -5.96 1.73
C ILE A 133 -5.35 -4.79 2.61
N PHE A 134 -6.23 -5.07 3.57
CA PHE A 134 -6.67 -4.12 4.59
C PHE A 134 -5.84 -4.29 5.85
N LEU A 135 -5.02 -3.28 6.18
CA LEU A 135 -4.29 -3.23 7.43
C LEU A 135 -5.17 -2.67 8.54
N MET A 136 -5.41 -3.44 9.57
CA MET A 136 -6.31 -3.11 10.66
C MET A 136 -5.56 -2.97 11.98
N PRO A 137 -5.86 -1.99 12.84
CA PRO A 137 -5.41 -2.00 14.23
C PRO A 137 -6.11 -3.13 15.00
N PRO A 138 -5.53 -3.64 16.10
CA PRO A 138 -6.12 -4.77 16.83
C PRO A 138 -7.40 -4.40 17.58
N SER A 139 -7.60 -3.12 17.93
CA SER A 139 -8.81 -2.63 18.57
C SER A 139 -9.05 -1.14 18.27
N ARG A 140 -10.27 -0.68 18.58
CA ARG A 140 -10.62 0.76 18.50
C ARG A 140 -9.84 1.60 19.50
N GLU A 141 -9.61 1.06 20.70
CA GLU A 141 -8.89 1.72 21.80
C GLU A 141 -7.44 1.96 21.40
N GLU A 142 -6.79 0.97 20.81
CA GLU A 142 -5.41 1.10 20.35
C GLU A 142 -5.31 2.12 19.20
N LEU A 143 -6.27 2.09 18.28
CA LEU A 143 -6.34 3.08 17.21
C LEU A 143 -6.50 4.50 17.77
N ALA A 144 -7.41 4.71 18.71
CA ALA A 144 -7.62 6.00 19.36
C ALA A 144 -6.35 6.48 20.07
N THR A 145 -5.62 5.57 20.71
CA THR A 145 -4.33 5.85 21.34
C THR A 145 -3.29 6.29 20.32
N ARG A 146 -3.14 5.59 19.20
CA ARG A 146 -2.21 5.93 18.11
C ARG A 146 -2.54 7.27 17.45
N LEU A 147 -3.82 7.59 17.29
CA LEU A 147 -4.25 8.88 16.77
C LEU A 147 -3.92 10.02 17.72
N LYS A 148 -4.14 9.84 19.03
CA LYS A 148 -3.78 10.82 20.08
C LYS A 148 -2.28 11.10 20.15
N GLN A 149 -1.43 10.11 19.98
CA GLN A 149 0.03 10.25 20.04
C GLN A 149 0.62 11.11 18.90
N ARG A 150 -0.11 11.36 17.83
CA ARG A 150 0.34 12.22 16.73
C ARG A 150 0.37 13.72 17.06
N HIS A 151 -0.06 14.14 18.25
CA HIS A 151 0.07 15.49 18.87
C HIS A 151 -0.34 16.72 18.03
N THR A 152 -1.04 16.55 16.90
CA THR A 152 -1.33 17.62 15.95
C THR A 152 -2.81 18.01 15.90
N GLU A 153 -3.67 17.51 16.81
CA GLU A 153 -5.11 17.56 16.60
C GLU A 153 -5.90 18.06 17.82
N SER A 154 -6.94 18.82 17.51
CA SER A 154 -7.95 19.20 18.50
C SER A 154 -8.84 18.00 18.90
N PRO A 155 -9.53 18.02 20.04
CA PRO A 155 -10.46 16.98 20.43
C PRO A 155 -11.59 16.74 19.39
N SER A 156 -12.03 17.79 18.69
CA SER A 156 -13.01 17.72 17.60
C SER A 156 -12.49 16.95 16.40
N ASP A 157 -11.20 17.16 16.01
CA ASP A 157 -10.58 16.47 14.89
C ASP A 157 -10.41 14.96 15.18
N LEU A 158 -10.07 14.63 16.45
CA LEU A 158 -9.98 13.24 16.88
C LEU A 158 -11.34 12.52 16.78
N ALA A 159 -12.43 13.17 17.23
CA ALA A 159 -13.78 12.58 17.14
C ALA A 159 -14.20 12.37 15.68
N LEU A 160 -13.90 13.34 14.80
CA LEU A 160 -14.16 13.21 13.36
C LEU A 160 -13.38 12.05 12.76
N ARG A 161 -12.10 11.89 13.10
CA ARG A 161 -11.28 10.77 12.61
C ARG A 161 -11.76 9.42 13.08
N ILE A 162 -12.18 9.29 14.34
CA ILE A 162 -12.75 8.02 14.84
C ILE A 162 -14.02 7.66 14.05
N LYS A 163 -14.87 8.64 13.76
CA LYS A 163 -16.06 8.43 12.92
C LYS A 163 -15.66 8.02 11.48
N THR A 164 -14.66 8.67 10.91
CA THR A 164 -14.14 8.31 9.57
C THR A 164 -13.63 6.87 9.52
N VAL A 165 -12.95 6.40 10.58
CA VAL A 165 -12.49 5.01 10.68
C VAL A 165 -13.64 4.01 10.59
N GLU A 166 -14.77 4.30 11.21
CA GLU A 166 -15.95 3.42 11.13
C GLU A 166 -16.49 3.30 9.70
N GLU A 167 -16.46 4.39 8.94
CA GLU A 167 -16.83 4.37 7.52
C GLU A 167 -15.77 3.64 6.67
N GLU A 168 -14.48 3.80 7.00
CA GLU A 168 -13.40 3.07 6.33
C GLU A 168 -13.49 1.55 6.56
N ILE A 169 -13.86 1.10 7.76
CA ILE A 169 -14.07 -0.31 8.09
C ILE A 169 -15.25 -0.91 7.30
N LYS A 170 -16.29 -0.15 6.98
CA LYS A 170 -17.39 -0.62 6.13
C LYS A 170 -16.94 -1.00 4.71
N GLN A 171 -15.76 -0.54 4.28
CA GLN A 171 -15.18 -0.89 2.98
C GLN A 171 -14.48 -2.26 2.98
N LEU A 172 -14.38 -2.95 4.13
CA LEU A 172 -13.76 -4.28 4.24
C LEU A 172 -14.17 -5.28 3.14
N PRO A 173 -15.45 -5.37 2.70
CA PRO A 173 -15.84 -6.30 1.65
C PRO A 173 -15.16 -6.08 0.28
N LEU A 174 -14.48 -4.94 0.07
CA LEU A 174 -13.70 -4.68 -1.15
C LEU A 174 -12.34 -5.36 -1.15
N PHE A 175 -11.87 -5.82 0.01
CA PHE A 175 -10.51 -6.35 0.20
C PHE A 175 -10.49 -7.87 0.15
N ASP A 176 -9.37 -8.40 -0.33
CA ASP A 176 -9.16 -9.85 -0.41
C ASP A 176 -8.64 -10.40 0.92
N TYR A 177 -7.89 -9.58 1.70
CA TYR A 177 -7.23 -9.98 2.94
C TYR A 177 -7.30 -8.90 4.01
N ILE A 178 -7.31 -9.34 5.28
CA ILE A 178 -7.16 -8.49 6.47
C ILE A 178 -5.88 -8.90 7.17
N VAL A 179 -5.03 -7.91 7.49
CA VAL A 179 -3.83 -8.08 8.32
C VAL A 179 -3.95 -7.20 9.54
N VAL A 180 -3.73 -7.76 10.74
CA VAL A 180 -3.85 -7.04 12.00
C VAL A 180 -2.47 -6.57 12.47
N ASN A 181 -2.25 -5.26 12.50
CA ASN A 181 -1.03 -4.64 12.98
C ASN A 181 -1.09 -4.38 14.48
N LYS A 182 -0.64 -5.34 15.29
CA LYS A 182 -0.57 -5.23 16.75
C LYS A 182 0.61 -4.35 17.15
N GLN A 183 0.44 -3.61 18.26
CA GLN A 183 1.52 -2.81 18.84
C GLN A 183 2.73 -3.70 19.16
N ASP A 184 3.93 -3.18 18.92
CA ASP A 184 5.23 -3.83 19.16
C ASP A 184 5.40 -5.22 18.50
N LYS A 185 4.52 -5.57 17.54
CA LYS A 185 4.54 -6.84 16.80
C LYS A 185 4.40 -6.64 15.29
N ILE A 186 4.97 -5.56 14.78
CA ILE A 186 4.91 -5.22 13.35
C ILE A 186 5.50 -6.33 12.46
N ASP A 187 6.47 -7.09 12.97
CA ASP A 187 7.08 -8.22 12.27
C ASP A 187 6.06 -9.32 11.95
N LEU A 188 5.02 -9.51 12.77
CA LEU A 188 3.93 -10.44 12.46
C LEU A 188 3.10 -9.95 11.26
N ALA A 189 2.78 -8.66 11.22
CA ALA A 189 2.06 -8.09 10.07
C ALA A 189 2.89 -8.16 8.79
N VAL A 190 4.21 -7.97 8.86
CA VAL A 190 5.14 -8.20 7.74
C VAL A 190 5.08 -9.65 7.30
N SER A 191 5.16 -10.61 8.25
CA SER A 191 5.08 -12.05 7.97
C SER A 191 3.75 -12.41 7.29
N ASP A 192 2.63 -11.89 7.77
CA ASP A 192 1.31 -12.14 7.18
C ASP A 192 1.23 -11.64 5.73
N ILE A 193 1.71 -10.42 5.44
CA ILE A 193 1.72 -9.87 4.08
C ILE A 193 2.63 -10.70 3.17
N THR A 194 3.81 -11.09 3.64
CA THR A 194 4.72 -11.91 2.83
C THR A 194 4.15 -13.30 2.55
N ALA A 195 3.43 -13.89 3.51
CA ALA A 195 2.71 -15.15 3.31
C ALA A 195 1.56 -15.01 2.30
N ILE A 196 0.81 -13.91 2.33
CA ILE A 196 -0.23 -13.60 1.35
C ILE A 196 0.38 -13.52 -0.06
N ILE A 197 1.48 -12.78 -0.23
CA ILE A 197 2.16 -12.64 -1.52
C ILE A 197 2.63 -14.01 -2.01
N ALA A 198 3.23 -14.83 -1.15
CA ALA A 198 3.67 -16.18 -1.48
C ALA A 198 2.49 -17.07 -1.93
N ALA A 199 1.36 -17.02 -1.20
CA ALA A 199 0.16 -17.78 -1.55
C ALA A 199 -0.44 -17.33 -2.90
N GLU A 200 -0.48 -16.03 -3.16
CA GLU A 200 -0.97 -15.50 -4.45
C GLU A 200 -0.10 -15.93 -5.63
N LYS A 201 1.22 -16.10 -5.41
CA LYS A 201 2.14 -16.65 -6.41
C LYS A 201 1.91 -18.14 -6.69
N CYS A 202 1.34 -18.87 -5.74
CA CYS A 202 1.07 -20.31 -5.86
C CYS A 202 -0.32 -20.62 -6.47
N ARG A 203 -1.08 -19.62 -6.93
CA ARG A 203 -2.40 -19.85 -7.51
C ARG A 203 -2.31 -20.63 -8.82
N VAL A 204 -3.17 -21.63 -8.98
CA VAL A 204 -3.34 -22.36 -10.25
C VAL A 204 -3.78 -21.39 -11.37
N ASN A 205 -4.67 -20.46 -11.03
CA ASN A 205 -5.08 -19.37 -11.91
C ASN A 205 -4.41 -18.07 -11.43
N PRO A 206 -3.22 -17.73 -11.95
CA PRO A 206 -2.50 -16.52 -11.50
C PRO A 206 -3.25 -15.25 -11.87
N ARG A 207 -3.16 -14.25 -11.01
CA ARG A 207 -3.70 -12.93 -11.31
C ARG A 207 -2.97 -12.34 -12.52
N ARG A 208 -3.70 -11.62 -13.37
CA ARG A 208 -3.16 -10.97 -14.57
C ARG A 208 -3.34 -9.48 -14.45
N ILE A 209 -2.30 -8.80 -14.01
CA ILE A 209 -2.31 -7.34 -13.88
C ILE A 209 -2.05 -6.74 -15.26
N THR A 210 -2.99 -5.92 -15.73
CA THR A 210 -2.89 -5.15 -16.98
C THR A 210 -3.11 -3.67 -16.64
N LEU A 211 -2.16 -2.81 -17.00
CA LEU A 211 -2.20 -1.36 -16.77
C LEU A 211 -2.23 -0.60 -18.10
#